data_aa84770400428ecdd426e3f4bf2c5914
#
_entry.id   aa84770400428ecdd426e3f4bf2c5914
#
_cell.length_a   1.000
_cell.length_b   1.000
_cell.length_c   1.000
_cell.angle_alpha   90.00
_cell.angle_beta   90.00
_cell.angle_gamma   90.00
#
_symmetry.space_group_name_H-M   'P 1'
#
loop_
_entity.id
_entity.type
_entity.pdbx_description
1 polymer ?
#
loop_
_entity_poly.entity_id
_entity_poly.type
_entity_poly.pdbx_seq_one_letter_code
_entity_poly.pdbx_strand_id
1 'polypeptide(L)' 'MSNQQKIVAILKEVSQNPEVPAAEDSLFEGGYLDSFALPEVITALEKEFNVKIPDSDLNPRKFETIVKIEQYLAAHTA' A
#
# COMPACT_ATOMS: atom_id res chain seq x y z
N MET A 1 -8.13 12.29 8.13
CA MET A 1 -7.77 10.86 8.14
C MET A 1 -6.26 10.72 8.12
N SER A 2 -5.74 9.76 8.85
CA SER A 2 -4.31 9.49 8.83
C SER A 2 -3.93 8.79 7.53
N ASN A 3 -2.64 8.83 7.19
CA ASN A 3 -2.15 8.12 6.01
C ASN A 3 -2.38 6.62 6.14
N GLN A 4 -2.26 6.06 7.34
CA GLN A 4 -2.51 4.64 7.55
C GLN A 4 -3.96 4.28 7.26
N GLN A 5 -4.90 5.12 7.67
CA GLN A 5 -6.32 4.88 7.38
C GLN A 5 -6.60 4.89 5.89
N LYS A 6 -5.98 5.80 5.16
CA LYS A 6 -6.13 5.85 3.69
C LYS A 6 -5.55 4.62 3.04
N ILE A 7 -4.38 4.17 3.48
CA ILE A 7 -3.73 2.98 2.96
C ILE A 7 -4.59 1.75 3.24
N VAL A 8 -5.13 1.63 4.45
CA VAL A 8 -6.00 0.52 4.82
C VAL A 8 -7.26 0.50 3.94
N ALA A 9 -7.85 1.66 3.70
CA ALA A 9 -9.05 1.76 2.86
C ALA A 9 -8.75 1.27 1.43
N ILE A 10 -7.60 1.63 0.88
CA ILE A 10 -7.17 1.18 -0.44
C ILE A 10 -6.96 -0.34 -0.45
N LEU A 11 -6.30 -0.86 0.56
CA LEU A 11 -6.05 -2.29 0.66
C LEU A 11 -7.34 -3.09 0.75
N LYS A 12 -8.30 -2.63 1.53
CA LYS A 12 -9.60 -3.29 1.66
C LYS A 12 -10.36 -3.30 0.34
N GLU A 13 -10.30 -2.19 -0.38
CA GLU A 13 -10.98 -2.07 -1.66
C GLU A 13 -10.37 -3.00 -2.71
N VAL A 14 -9.05 -3.04 -2.80
CA VAL A 14 -8.36 -3.83 -3.82
C VAL A 14 -8.39 -5.32 -3.48
N SER A 15 -8.13 -5.69 -2.23
CA SER A 15 -8.08 -7.09 -1.82
C SER A 15 -9.47 -7.68 -1.58
N GLN A 16 -10.47 -6.83 -1.37
CA GLN A 16 -11.83 -7.24 -1.00
C GLN A 16 -11.84 -8.09 0.27
N ASN A 17 -10.83 -7.94 1.11
CA ASN A 17 -10.73 -8.65 2.37
C ASN A 17 -11.34 -7.78 3.46
N PRO A 18 -12.34 -8.29 4.23
CA PRO A 18 -13.00 -7.48 5.26
C PRO A 18 -12.13 -7.23 6.48
N GLU A 19 -11.05 -7.97 6.64
CA GLU A 19 -10.17 -7.79 7.78
C GLU A 19 -9.21 -6.62 7.56
N VAL A 20 -8.79 -6.01 8.66
CA VAL A 20 -7.83 -4.91 8.64
C VAL A 20 -6.47 -5.44 9.10
N PRO A 21 -5.42 -5.34 8.27
CA PRO A 21 -4.10 -5.78 8.69
C PRO A 21 -3.52 -4.86 9.75
N ALA A 22 -2.73 -5.40 10.64
CA ALA A 22 -1.95 -4.58 11.56
C ALA A 22 -0.84 -3.86 10.79
N ALA A 23 -0.39 -2.71 11.32
CA ALA A 23 0.56 -1.86 10.61
C ALA A 23 1.89 -2.57 10.28
N GLU A 24 2.27 -3.54 11.07
CA GLU A 24 3.53 -4.28 10.88
C GLU A 24 3.34 -5.67 10.28
N ASP A 25 2.10 -6.07 10.01
CA ASP A 25 1.82 -7.37 9.40
C ASP A 25 2.23 -7.39 7.93
N SER A 26 2.76 -8.52 7.48
CA SER A 26 3.06 -8.70 6.06
C SER A 26 1.76 -8.79 5.27
N LEU A 27 1.60 -7.87 4.33
CA LEU A 27 0.40 -7.82 3.49
C LEU A 27 0.35 -8.98 2.51
N PHE A 28 1.50 -9.48 2.09
CA PHE A 28 1.57 -10.63 1.19
C PHE A 28 1.24 -11.93 1.91
N GLU A 29 1.80 -12.13 3.10
CA GLU A 29 1.52 -13.33 3.89
C GLU A 29 0.08 -13.36 4.40
N GLY A 30 -0.48 -12.19 4.69
CA GLY A 30 -1.85 -12.08 5.17
C GLY A 30 -2.90 -12.16 4.08
N GLY A 31 -2.50 -12.23 2.81
CA GLY A 31 -3.45 -12.33 1.71
C GLY A 31 -4.07 -10.99 1.29
N TYR A 32 -3.55 -9.88 1.76
CA TYR A 32 -4.05 -8.56 1.39
C TYR A 32 -3.44 -8.04 0.09
N LEU A 33 -2.25 -8.52 -0.25
CA LEU A 33 -1.56 -8.15 -1.48
C LEU A 33 -0.96 -9.38 -2.13
N ASP A 34 -0.89 -9.34 -3.46
CA ASP A 34 -0.13 -10.31 -4.24
C ASP A 34 0.45 -9.58 -5.46
N SER A 35 1.15 -10.31 -6.31
CA SER A 35 1.79 -9.71 -7.47
C SER A 35 0.80 -9.12 -8.48
N PHE A 36 -0.46 -9.56 -8.44
CA PHE A 36 -1.50 -9.02 -9.31
C PHE A 36 -2.17 -7.80 -8.69
N ALA A 37 -2.37 -7.79 -7.39
CA ALA A 37 -3.02 -6.69 -6.70
C ALA A 37 -2.07 -5.50 -6.49
N LEU A 38 -0.78 -5.74 -6.41
CA LEU A 38 0.21 -4.70 -6.14
C LEU A 38 0.11 -3.52 -7.14
N PRO A 39 0.06 -3.73 -8.47
CA PRO A 39 -0.06 -2.61 -9.39
C PRO A 39 -1.34 -1.79 -9.18
N GLU A 40 -2.45 -2.44 -8.82
CA GLU A 40 -3.70 -1.73 -8.54
C GLU A 40 -3.58 -0.87 -7.29
N VAL A 41 -2.95 -1.39 -6.24
CA VAL A 41 -2.70 -0.64 -5.01
C VAL A 41 -1.80 0.55 -5.31
N ILE A 42 -0.74 0.35 -6.09
CA ILE A 42 0.18 1.43 -6.47
C ILE A 42 -0.57 2.55 -7.20
N THR A 43 -1.41 2.19 -8.18
CA THR A 43 -2.19 3.19 -8.92
C THR A 43 -3.12 3.97 -7.97
N ALA A 44 -3.77 3.29 -7.05
CA ALA A 44 -4.64 3.93 -6.07
C ALA A 44 -3.88 4.87 -5.14
N LEU A 45 -2.69 4.44 -4.70
CA LEU A 45 -1.83 5.27 -3.86
C LEU A 45 -1.38 6.53 -4.59
N GLU A 46 -1.01 6.40 -5.86
CA GLU A 46 -0.62 7.54 -6.66
C GLU A 46 -1.73 8.59 -6.75
N LYS A 47 -2.97 8.13 -6.93
CA LYS A 47 -4.13 9.04 -7.00
C LYS A 47 -4.44 9.66 -5.65
N GLU A 48 -4.45 8.85 -4.60
CA GLU A 48 -4.86 9.32 -3.28
C GLU A 48 -3.85 10.29 -2.67
N PHE A 49 -2.57 10.04 -2.87
CA PHE A 49 -1.51 10.85 -2.28
C PHE A 49 -0.86 11.81 -3.28
N ASN A 50 -1.32 11.80 -4.52
CA ASN A 50 -0.79 12.66 -5.58
C ASN A 50 0.72 12.54 -5.71
N VAL A 51 1.19 11.29 -5.81
CA VAL A 51 2.61 10.98 -5.96
C VAL A 51 2.81 10.14 -7.21
N LYS A 52 4.06 10.10 -7.70
CA LYS A 52 4.46 9.21 -8.78
C LYS A 52 5.36 8.13 -8.21
N ILE A 53 5.01 6.88 -8.48
CA ILE A 53 5.80 5.73 -8.05
C ILE A 53 6.39 5.10 -9.30
N PRO A 54 7.71 5.25 -9.55
CA PRO A 54 8.33 4.70 -10.75
C PRO A 54 8.37 3.17 -10.71
N ASP A 55 8.39 2.57 -11.89
CA ASP A 55 8.42 1.11 -12.02
C ASP A 55 9.60 0.49 -11.29
N SER A 56 10.73 1.20 -11.23
CA SER A 56 11.91 0.72 -10.52
C SER A 56 11.69 0.56 -9.02
N ASP A 57 10.68 1.23 -8.48
CA ASP A 57 10.34 1.13 -7.06
C ASP A 57 9.23 0.12 -6.79
N LEU A 58 8.70 -0.54 -7.82
CA LEU A 58 7.68 -1.58 -7.67
C LEU A 58 8.31 -2.86 -7.13
N ASN A 59 8.71 -2.81 -5.88
CA ASN A 59 9.35 -3.93 -5.20
C ASN A 59 8.44 -4.36 -4.05
N PRO A 60 8.03 -5.64 -4.01
CA PRO A 60 7.16 -6.12 -2.94
C PRO A 60 7.68 -5.81 -1.54
N ARG A 61 8.99 -5.79 -1.36
CA ARG A 61 9.58 -5.52 -0.05
C ARG A 61 9.32 -4.10 0.42
N LYS A 62 9.22 -3.13 -0.50
CA LYS A 62 8.93 -1.74 -0.15
C LYS A 62 7.49 -1.52 0.27
N PHE A 63 6.60 -2.41 -0.13
CA PHE A 63 5.18 -2.32 0.14
C PHE A 63 4.65 -3.51 0.95
N GLU A 64 5.55 -4.15 1.67
CA GLU A 64 5.24 -5.37 2.41
C GLU A 64 4.35 -5.13 3.63
N THR A 65 4.46 -3.96 4.25
CA THR A 65 3.66 -3.60 5.42
C THR A 65 3.10 -2.19 5.25
N ILE A 66 2.04 -1.88 6.02
CA ILE A 66 1.47 -0.52 6.03
C ILE A 66 2.53 0.49 6.46
N VAL A 67 3.35 0.16 7.46
CA VAL A 67 4.42 1.05 7.92
C VAL A 67 5.39 1.37 6.80
N LYS A 68 5.80 0.37 6.02
CA LYS A 68 6.71 0.58 4.90
C LYS A 68 6.09 1.42 3.80
N ILE A 69 4.81 1.19 3.50
CA ILE A 69 4.09 2.00 2.52
C ILE A 69 4.04 3.46 2.99
N GLU A 70 3.72 3.67 4.27
CA GLU A 70 3.65 5.01 4.84
C GLU A 70 5.01 5.71 4.78
N GLN A 71 6.08 5.01 5.12
CA GLN A 71 7.44 5.56 5.06
C GLN A 71 7.84 5.92 3.63
N TYR A 72 7.49 5.07 2.67
CA TYR A 72 7.76 5.34 1.28
C TYR A 72 7.04 6.61 0.81
N LEU A 73 5.76 6.71 1.13
CA LEU A 73 4.95 7.87 0.74
C LEU A 73 5.48 9.15 1.39
N ALA A 74 5.85 9.08 2.66
CA ALA A 74 6.38 10.25 3.37
C ALA A 74 7.67 10.76 2.73
N ALA A 75 8.49 9.88 2.18
CA ALA A 75 9.71 10.25 1.50
C ALA A 75 9.48 10.87 0.12
N HIS A 76 8.30 10.65 -0.47
CA HIS A 76 7.99 11.07 -1.84
C HIS A 76 6.90 12.14 -1.91
N THR A 77 6.23 12.44 -0.81
CA THR A 77 5.23 13.52 -0.73
C THR A 77 5.83 14.69 0.04
N ALA A 78 6.67 15.44 -0.60
CA ALA A 78 7.29 16.59 0.07
C ALA A 78 6.28 17.70 0.35
#